data_e82ea7e1a266da5f25ca509826e6dbf5
#
_entry.id   e82ea7e1a266da5f25ca509826e6dbf5
#
_cell.length_a   1.000
_cell.length_b   1.000
_cell.length_c   1.000
_cell.angle_alpha   90.00
_cell.angle_beta   90.00
_cell.angle_gamma   90.00
#
_symmetry.space_group_name_H-M   'P 1'
#
loop_
_entity.id
_entity.type
_entity.pdbx_description
1 polymer ?
#
loop_
_entity_poly.entity_id
_entity_poly.type
_entity_poly.pdbx_seq_one_letter_code
_entity_poly.pdbx_strand_id
1 'polypeptide(L)'
;MAGVMIAAPKSGSGKTMITCGLLKLLDRRGWNPAPFKCGPDYIDGLFHNQVLGLESGNLDSFFEEPDHMREKISHITPGCFVVAEGVMGYFDGLGGISVKGSSWEISQILELPVILVVDAKGASLSLAAQVKGFLEYVPRDEGGKEIKCVSRIGGVLFNRISPMIYGRIKALVEEQLHVPVIGYVPELGFLQVGSRHLGLVLPDEIDGLKEQMERLADCMENTVDLDVLAMVCSGKEKMGQSGSGMPGHRTQPGQADSGMTHPAQPGQKDSCSAHTPMPRCGKDRTTSVTHICEKRTDRKFSLGVALDVAFCFYYRDNLDALERAGARLVYFSPLHDKKIPDDLDGLVFGGGYPENHAGELAAGQSMRDSVAAAAARGMPILGECGGYLYLLDTLQGIDGKDYPMAGVLPGRGFKGDRKGRFGYITLSADGILPYMLPGMEIKGHEFHYWDCECRDEEYRMTARKPAGGRSWRCMRTRGNVMAGFPHLYYPSCPGFAARFADRCIVFGRKMGHES
;
A
#
# COMPACT_ATOMS: atom_id res chain seq x y z
N MET A 1 3.44 13.90 15.29
CA MET A 1 4.04 13.18 14.14
C MET A 1 3.74 13.99 12.88
N ALA A 2 4.71 14.18 11.99
CA ALA A 2 4.47 14.86 10.73
C ALA A 2 4.08 13.82 9.67
N GLY A 3 2.94 13.99 9.05
CA GLY A 3 2.48 13.07 8.01
C GLY A 3 1.15 13.48 7.40
N VAL A 4 0.78 12.80 6.33
CA VAL A 4 -0.43 13.06 5.55
C VAL A 4 -0.97 11.76 4.96
N MET A 5 -2.29 11.67 4.80
CA MET A 5 -2.93 10.63 4.01
C MET A 5 -3.39 11.21 2.66
N ILE A 6 -3.09 10.50 1.59
CA ILE A 6 -3.56 10.80 0.23
C ILE A 6 -4.78 9.91 -0.04
N ALA A 7 -5.97 10.48 -0.04
CA ALA A 7 -7.21 9.75 -0.29
C ALA A 7 -7.95 10.30 -1.53
N ALA A 8 -8.97 9.60 -2.00
CA ALA A 8 -9.76 10.06 -3.14
C ALA A 8 -11.24 9.63 -3.02
N PRO A 9 -12.16 10.24 -3.77
CA PRO A 9 -13.57 9.87 -3.79
C PRO A 9 -13.84 8.44 -4.28
N LYS A 10 -12.99 7.89 -5.15
CA LYS A 10 -13.16 6.56 -5.76
C LYS A 10 -11.84 5.99 -6.27
N SER A 11 -11.83 4.70 -6.58
CA SER A 11 -10.74 4.08 -7.36
C SER A 11 -10.60 4.74 -8.73
N GLY A 12 -9.39 4.74 -9.30
CA GLY A 12 -9.10 5.35 -10.60
C GLY A 12 -9.00 6.88 -10.60
N SER A 13 -9.05 7.54 -9.44
CA SER A 13 -8.84 8.99 -9.33
C SER A 13 -7.37 9.42 -9.50
N GLY A 14 -6.43 8.47 -9.62
CA GLY A 14 -5.00 8.73 -9.81
C GLY A 14 -4.20 8.83 -8.51
N LYS A 15 -4.72 8.32 -7.38
CA LYS A 15 -4.03 8.35 -6.08
C LYS A 15 -2.58 7.89 -6.17
N THR A 16 -2.34 6.70 -6.71
CA THR A 16 -1.01 6.08 -6.75
C THR A 16 0.00 6.96 -7.49
N MET A 17 -0.37 7.49 -8.66
CA MET A 17 0.53 8.38 -9.41
C MET A 17 0.78 9.70 -8.66
N ILE A 18 -0.27 10.29 -8.09
CA ILE A 18 -0.14 11.52 -7.28
C ILE A 18 0.75 11.23 -6.06
N THR A 19 0.57 10.11 -5.38
CA THR A 19 1.39 9.72 -4.22
C THR A 19 2.85 9.54 -4.63
N CYS A 20 3.12 8.81 -5.72
CA CYS A 20 4.49 8.62 -6.23
C CYS A 20 5.17 9.96 -6.60
N GLY A 21 4.45 10.84 -7.33
CA GLY A 21 4.95 12.16 -7.68
C GLY A 21 5.21 13.03 -6.45
N LEU A 22 4.30 12.99 -5.47
CA LEU A 22 4.46 13.72 -4.20
C LEU A 22 5.64 13.18 -3.37
N LEU A 23 5.76 11.86 -3.22
CA LEU A 23 6.89 11.22 -2.55
C LEU A 23 8.21 11.66 -3.17
N LYS A 24 8.29 11.66 -4.51
CA LYS A 24 9.48 12.10 -5.23
C LYS A 24 9.78 13.58 -5.01
N LEU A 25 8.76 14.44 -5.05
CA LEU A 25 8.89 15.86 -4.79
C LEU A 25 9.36 16.14 -3.34
N LEU A 26 8.77 15.45 -2.36
CA LEU A 26 9.14 15.57 -0.95
C LEU A 26 10.57 15.10 -0.70
N ASP A 27 11.01 13.99 -1.34
CA ASP A 27 12.40 13.51 -1.25
C ASP A 27 13.39 14.54 -1.81
N ARG A 28 13.11 15.12 -2.98
CA ARG A 28 13.92 16.20 -3.57
C ARG A 28 14.04 17.42 -2.66
N ARG A 29 12.98 17.72 -1.92
CA ARG A 29 12.93 18.86 -0.97
C ARG A 29 13.48 18.51 0.41
N GLY A 30 13.95 17.29 0.63
CA GLY A 30 14.61 16.87 1.86
C GLY A 30 13.66 16.58 3.02
N TRP A 31 12.39 16.28 2.74
CA TRP A 31 11.39 15.93 3.77
C TRP A 31 11.54 14.50 4.30
N ASN A 32 12.41 13.70 3.70
CA ASN A 32 12.62 12.29 4.07
C ASN A 32 11.30 11.50 4.18
N PRO A 33 10.57 11.29 3.07
CA PRO A 33 9.26 10.69 3.10
C PRO A 33 9.32 9.20 3.45
N ALA A 34 8.36 8.75 4.28
CA ALA A 34 8.14 7.36 4.65
C ALA A 34 6.80 6.89 4.07
N PRO A 35 6.80 6.09 2.98
CA PRO A 35 5.59 5.67 2.31
C PRO A 35 4.87 4.53 3.04
N PHE A 36 3.54 4.61 3.07
CA PHE A 36 2.66 3.53 3.51
C PHE A 36 1.51 3.36 2.53
N LYS A 37 1.08 2.12 2.35
CA LYS A 37 -0.16 1.79 1.62
C LYS A 37 -1.24 1.35 2.60
N CYS A 38 -2.43 1.95 2.50
CA CYS A 38 -3.60 1.48 3.25
C CYS A 38 -4.22 0.26 2.57
N GLY A 39 -4.63 -0.71 3.40
CA GLY A 39 -5.26 -1.94 2.93
C GLY A 39 -4.30 -3.00 2.39
N PRO A 40 -4.84 -4.12 1.87
CA PRO A 40 -4.09 -5.31 1.48
C PRO A 40 -3.59 -5.23 0.04
N ASP A 41 -3.06 -4.10 -0.36
CA ASP A 41 -2.55 -3.85 -1.72
C ASP A 41 -1.02 -3.96 -1.73
N TYR A 42 -0.49 -4.82 -2.58
CA TYR A 42 0.94 -5.02 -2.77
C TYR A 42 1.50 -4.15 -3.90
N ILE A 43 0.70 -3.93 -4.96
CA ILE A 43 1.18 -3.34 -6.21
C ILE A 43 1.56 -1.89 -6.02
N ASP A 44 0.72 -1.12 -5.34
CA ASP A 44 1.00 0.30 -5.07
C ASP A 44 2.27 0.47 -4.22
N GLY A 45 2.51 -0.44 -3.25
CA GLY A 45 3.75 -0.47 -2.49
C GLY A 45 5.00 -0.74 -3.34
N LEU A 46 4.88 -1.58 -4.38
CA LEU A 46 5.97 -1.79 -5.35
C LEU A 46 6.27 -0.51 -6.16
N PHE A 47 5.24 0.27 -6.53
CA PHE A 47 5.47 1.58 -7.17
C PHE A 47 6.27 2.52 -6.26
N HIS A 48 5.95 2.60 -4.97
CA HIS A 48 6.71 3.43 -4.02
C HIS A 48 8.18 2.99 -3.94
N ASN A 49 8.43 1.69 -3.87
CA ASN A 49 9.78 1.14 -3.83
C ASN A 49 10.58 1.47 -5.10
N GLN A 50 10.03 1.19 -6.26
CA GLN A 50 10.74 1.39 -7.53
C GLN A 50 10.99 2.86 -7.87
N VAL A 51 10.04 3.75 -7.51
CA VAL A 51 10.18 5.20 -7.74
C VAL A 51 11.26 5.82 -6.86
N LEU A 52 11.30 5.43 -5.59
CA LEU A 52 12.14 6.08 -4.57
C LEU A 52 13.26 5.19 -4.04
N GLY A 53 13.20 3.88 -4.26
CA GLY A 53 14.06 2.92 -3.57
C GLY A 53 13.77 2.83 -2.08
N LEU A 54 12.55 3.19 -1.65
CA LEU A 54 12.10 3.12 -0.26
C LEU A 54 11.09 1.99 -0.11
N GLU A 55 11.30 1.13 0.87
CA GLU A 55 10.30 0.09 1.21
C GLU A 55 9.02 0.75 1.73
N SER A 56 7.88 0.35 1.17
CA SER A 56 6.56 0.78 1.61
C SER A 56 5.99 -0.18 2.65
N GLY A 57 5.52 0.34 3.78
CA GLY A 57 4.75 -0.43 4.76
C GLY A 57 3.27 -0.52 4.39
N ASN A 58 2.53 -1.43 5.05
CA ASN A 58 1.07 -1.48 4.98
C ASN A 58 0.45 -0.96 6.28
N LEU A 59 -0.71 -0.33 6.16
CA LEU A 59 -1.58 0.10 7.27
C LEU A 59 -2.97 -0.47 7.01
N ASP A 60 -3.43 -1.37 7.87
CA ASP A 60 -4.68 -2.09 7.61
C ASP A 60 -5.46 -2.34 8.91
N SER A 61 -6.55 -1.60 9.10
CA SER A 61 -7.39 -1.69 10.29
C SER A 61 -8.23 -2.98 10.39
N PHE A 62 -8.28 -3.80 9.33
CA PHE A 62 -8.81 -5.15 9.44
C PHE A 62 -7.77 -6.12 10.02
N PHE A 63 -6.53 -6.00 9.62
CA PHE A 63 -5.45 -6.88 10.07
C PHE A 63 -4.92 -6.51 11.45
N GLU A 64 -4.77 -5.21 11.70
CA GLU A 64 -4.06 -4.67 12.85
C GLU A 64 -5.01 -3.99 13.83
N GLU A 65 -4.68 -4.09 15.12
CA GLU A 65 -5.34 -3.29 16.14
C GLU A 65 -4.86 -1.82 16.08
N PRO A 66 -5.70 -0.84 16.47
CA PRO A 66 -5.35 0.58 16.41
C PRO A 66 -4.03 0.94 17.09
N ASP A 67 -3.74 0.36 18.25
CA ASP A 67 -2.52 0.65 19.00
C ASP A 67 -1.27 0.13 18.28
N HIS A 68 -1.35 -1.03 17.63
CA HIS A 68 -0.25 -1.57 16.84
C HIS A 68 0.07 -0.68 15.62
N MET A 69 -0.95 -0.15 14.93
CA MET A 69 -0.72 0.81 13.83
C MET A 69 -0.07 2.11 14.33
N ARG A 70 -0.48 2.63 15.50
CA ARG A 70 0.13 3.82 16.11
C ARG A 70 1.59 3.56 16.49
N GLU A 71 1.87 2.41 17.10
CA GLU A 71 3.21 1.98 17.46
C GLU A 71 4.10 1.86 16.23
N LYS A 72 3.64 1.16 15.17
CA LYS A 72 4.35 1.01 13.90
C LYS A 72 4.80 2.36 13.34
N ILE A 73 3.91 3.35 13.29
CA ILE A 73 4.26 4.69 12.81
C ILE A 73 5.17 5.43 13.81
N SER A 74 5.02 5.23 15.13
CA SER A 74 5.85 5.90 16.13
C SER A 74 7.32 5.46 16.10
N HIS A 75 7.59 4.27 15.60
CA HIS A 75 8.94 3.72 15.42
C HIS A 75 9.64 4.20 14.14
N ILE A 76 8.96 4.96 13.30
CA ILE A 76 9.61 5.58 12.14
C ILE A 76 10.69 6.54 12.63
N THR A 77 11.82 6.52 11.94
CA THR A 77 12.99 7.36 12.26
C THR A 77 12.56 8.82 12.50
N PRO A 78 12.97 9.44 13.62
CA PRO A 78 12.67 10.84 13.87
C PRO A 78 13.12 11.73 12.71
N GLY A 79 12.24 12.63 12.26
CA GLY A 79 12.48 13.50 11.12
C GLY A 79 11.97 12.96 9.78
N CYS A 80 11.41 11.75 9.72
CA CYS A 80 10.67 11.28 8.54
C CYS A 80 9.27 11.90 8.48
N PHE A 81 8.79 12.07 7.24
CA PHE A 81 7.43 12.54 6.95
C PHE A 81 6.59 11.38 6.40
N VAL A 82 5.57 10.98 7.15
CA VAL A 82 4.69 9.86 6.76
C VAL A 82 3.79 10.26 5.60
N VAL A 83 3.77 9.45 4.54
CA VAL A 83 2.83 9.58 3.44
C VAL A 83 2.04 8.28 3.31
N ALA A 84 0.79 8.27 3.77
CA ALA A 84 -0.10 7.12 3.67
C ALA A 84 -0.97 7.22 2.42
N GLU A 85 -0.86 6.27 1.50
CA GLU A 85 -1.75 6.17 0.34
C GLU A 85 -3.01 5.40 0.68
N GLY A 86 -4.17 6.04 0.56
CA GLY A 86 -5.48 5.42 0.82
C GLY A 86 -5.86 4.33 -0.18
N VAL A 87 -6.72 3.43 0.24
CA VAL A 87 -7.30 2.34 -0.57
C VAL A 87 -8.69 2.74 -1.06
N MET A 88 -9.06 2.33 -2.28
CA MET A 88 -10.40 2.57 -2.89
C MET A 88 -10.88 4.02 -2.78
N GLY A 89 -12.15 4.26 -2.48
CA GLY A 89 -12.67 5.56 -2.07
C GLY A 89 -12.46 5.81 -0.58
N TYR A 90 -12.42 7.07 -0.17
CA TYR A 90 -12.08 7.46 1.20
C TYR A 90 -12.94 6.78 2.27
N PHE A 91 -14.24 6.61 2.01
CA PHE A 91 -15.20 5.95 2.91
C PHE A 91 -15.45 4.48 2.58
N ASP A 92 -14.86 3.94 1.49
CA ASP A 92 -15.12 2.58 1.03
C ASP A 92 -14.34 1.58 1.88
N GLY A 93 -15.04 0.83 2.71
CA GLY A 93 -14.47 -0.21 3.55
C GLY A 93 -15.14 -1.57 3.35
N LEU A 94 -15.27 -2.35 4.41
CA LEU A 94 -15.75 -3.72 4.36
C LEU A 94 -17.14 -3.83 3.72
N GLY A 95 -17.23 -4.69 2.71
CA GLY A 95 -18.49 -4.94 1.98
C GLY A 95 -18.97 -3.77 1.13
N GLY A 96 -18.23 -2.67 1.03
CA GLY A 96 -18.58 -1.47 0.25
C GLY A 96 -19.65 -0.58 0.88
N ILE A 97 -20.10 -0.91 2.10
CA ILE A 97 -21.15 -0.18 2.84
C ILE A 97 -20.74 0.19 4.27
N SER A 98 -19.59 -0.26 4.72
CA SER A 98 -19.02 0.05 6.04
C SER A 98 -17.77 0.89 5.87
N VAL A 99 -17.50 1.77 6.82
CA VAL A 99 -16.21 2.51 6.88
C VAL A 99 -15.10 1.72 7.56
N LYS A 100 -15.38 0.56 8.14
CA LYS A 100 -14.35 -0.34 8.69
C LYS A 100 -13.42 -0.83 7.58
N GLY A 101 -12.12 -0.79 7.80
CA GLY A 101 -11.11 -1.14 6.79
C GLY A 101 -10.93 -0.07 5.71
N SER A 102 -11.52 1.12 5.83
CA SER A 102 -11.39 2.21 4.87
C SER A 102 -10.22 3.14 5.18
N SER A 103 -9.85 3.95 4.18
CA SER A 103 -8.91 5.06 4.38
C SER A 103 -9.39 6.05 5.43
N TRP A 104 -10.70 6.26 5.54
CA TRP A 104 -11.29 7.11 6.57
C TRP A 104 -10.99 6.58 7.98
N GLU A 105 -11.24 5.28 8.25
CA GLU A 105 -10.99 4.69 9.56
C GLU A 105 -9.50 4.81 9.95
N ILE A 106 -8.59 4.49 9.03
CA ILE A 106 -7.15 4.60 9.27
C ILE A 106 -6.74 6.05 9.56
N SER A 107 -7.32 7.03 8.83
CA SER A 107 -7.05 8.45 9.11
C SER A 107 -7.52 8.89 10.50
N GLN A 108 -8.65 8.34 11.00
CA GLN A 108 -9.13 8.60 12.36
C GLN A 108 -8.22 7.96 13.42
N ILE A 109 -7.82 6.69 13.22
CA ILE A 109 -6.93 5.95 14.13
C ILE A 109 -5.59 6.64 14.30
N LEU A 110 -4.99 7.07 13.19
CA LEU A 110 -3.64 7.65 13.17
C LEU A 110 -3.63 9.18 13.31
N GLU A 111 -4.80 9.80 13.35
CA GLU A 111 -4.98 11.26 13.40
C GLU A 111 -4.27 12.01 12.25
N LEU A 112 -4.12 11.34 11.09
CA LEU A 112 -3.49 11.95 9.93
C LEU A 112 -4.43 12.93 9.22
N PRO A 113 -3.97 14.14 8.90
CA PRO A 113 -4.67 15.01 7.97
C PRO A 113 -4.73 14.35 6.59
N VAL A 114 -5.82 14.61 5.86
CA VAL A 114 -6.10 13.99 4.57
C VAL A 114 -6.07 15.04 3.48
N ILE A 115 -5.33 14.75 2.41
CA ILE A 115 -5.46 15.44 1.12
C ILE A 115 -6.38 14.63 0.24
N LEU A 116 -7.52 15.21 -0.10
CA LEU A 116 -8.49 14.59 -1.00
C LEU A 116 -8.10 14.85 -2.45
N VAL A 117 -7.66 13.82 -3.16
CA VAL A 117 -7.35 13.88 -4.60
C VAL A 117 -8.64 13.72 -5.39
N VAL A 118 -9.08 14.80 -6.03
CA VAL A 118 -10.33 14.84 -6.79
C VAL A 118 -10.03 14.81 -8.29
N ASP A 119 -10.55 13.78 -8.96
CA ASP A 119 -10.46 13.69 -10.41
C ASP A 119 -11.37 14.72 -11.07
N ALA A 120 -10.77 15.67 -11.77
CA ALA A 120 -11.45 16.81 -12.37
C ALA A 120 -11.70 16.65 -13.87
N LYS A 121 -11.38 15.48 -14.48
CA LYS A 121 -11.59 15.24 -15.91
C LYS A 121 -13.07 15.36 -16.27
N GLY A 122 -13.38 16.29 -17.17
CA GLY A 122 -14.75 16.53 -17.63
C GLY A 122 -15.69 17.20 -16.62
N ALA A 123 -15.14 17.73 -15.51
CA ALA A 123 -15.92 18.42 -14.48
C ALA A 123 -15.47 19.88 -14.26
N SER A 124 -16.34 20.70 -13.70
CA SER A 124 -16.07 22.10 -13.36
C SER A 124 -16.76 22.45 -12.02
N LEU A 125 -17.85 23.21 -12.01
CA LEU A 125 -18.54 23.60 -10.77
C LEU A 125 -18.98 22.41 -9.91
N SER A 126 -19.30 21.26 -10.50
CA SER A 126 -19.66 20.04 -9.80
C SER A 126 -18.54 19.52 -8.87
N LEU A 127 -17.28 19.93 -9.09
CA LEU A 127 -16.15 19.59 -8.19
C LEU A 127 -16.38 20.16 -6.80
N ALA A 128 -16.92 21.37 -6.66
CA ALA A 128 -17.22 21.96 -5.36
C ALA A 128 -18.32 21.16 -4.62
N ALA A 129 -19.35 20.71 -5.34
CA ALA A 129 -20.39 19.87 -4.74
C ALA A 129 -19.82 18.51 -4.28
N GLN A 130 -18.93 17.91 -5.07
CA GLN A 130 -18.26 16.66 -4.70
C GLN A 130 -17.39 16.85 -3.44
N VAL A 131 -16.54 17.87 -3.41
CA VAL A 131 -15.69 18.19 -2.24
C VAL A 131 -16.57 18.44 -1.00
N LYS A 132 -17.62 19.26 -1.14
CA LYS A 132 -18.58 19.54 -0.05
C LYS A 132 -19.18 18.26 0.51
N GLY A 133 -19.62 17.33 -0.34
CA GLY A 133 -20.17 16.06 0.09
C GLY A 133 -19.19 15.25 0.95
N PHE A 134 -17.90 15.23 0.59
CA PHE A 134 -16.87 14.54 1.38
C PHE A 134 -16.53 15.24 2.69
N LEU A 135 -16.62 16.56 2.75
CA LEU A 135 -16.38 17.34 3.98
C LEU A 135 -17.50 17.17 5.00
N GLU A 136 -18.75 17.09 4.53
CA GLU A 136 -19.96 17.10 5.37
C GLU A 136 -20.54 15.70 5.65
N TYR A 137 -20.08 14.67 4.91
CA TYR A 137 -20.62 13.32 5.10
C TYR A 137 -20.23 12.75 6.46
N VAL A 138 -21.23 12.32 7.23
CA VAL A 138 -21.07 11.66 8.52
C VAL A 138 -21.36 10.17 8.36
N PRO A 139 -20.36 9.29 8.52
CA PRO A 139 -20.58 7.86 8.43
C PRO A 139 -21.49 7.34 9.54
N ARG A 140 -22.11 6.19 9.30
CA ARG A 140 -22.95 5.48 10.29
C ARG A 140 -22.35 4.13 10.62
N ASP A 141 -22.53 3.69 11.87
CA ASP A 141 -22.18 2.35 12.32
C ASP A 141 -23.17 1.29 11.79
N GLU A 142 -22.91 0.02 12.09
CA GLU A 142 -23.74 -1.11 11.69
C GLU A 142 -25.18 -1.03 12.25
N GLY A 143 -25.40 -0.27 13.33
CA GLY A 143 -26.70 0.03 13.94
C GLY A 143 -27.40 1.23 13.32
N GLY A 144 -26.81 1.88 12.31
CA GLY A 144 -27.35 3.07 11.65
C GLY A 144 -27.14 4.39 12.43
N LYS A 145 -26.41 4.36 13.55
CA LYS A 145 -26.10 5.55 14.36
C LYS A 145 -24.90 6.30 13.76
N GLU A 146 -25.00 7.62 13.72
CA GLU A 146 -23.91 8.47 13.26
C GLU A 146 -22.67 8.33 14.14
N ILE A 147 -21.52 8.11 13.46
CA ILE A 147 -20.21 8.04 14.10
C ILE A 147 -19.74 9.48 14.30
N LYS A 148 -19.73 9.95 15.56
CA LYS A 148 -19.19 11.26 15.89
C LYS A 148 -17.69 11.29 15.61
N CYS A 149 -17.28 12.05 14.62
CA CYS A 149 -15.88 12.22 14.22
C CYS A 149 -15.62 13.65 13.75
N VAL A 150 -14.36 14.04 13.75
CA VAL A 150 -13.91 15.28 13.11
C VAL A 150 -13.47 14.94 11.70
N SER A 151 -13.87 15.74 10.71
CA SER A 151 -13.34 15.57 9.36
C SER A 151 -11.82 15.74 9.37
N ARG A 152 -11.10 14.75 8.85
CA ARG A 152 -9.65 14.82 8.71
C ARG A 152 -9.22 15.41 7.35
N ILE A 153 -10.17 15.71 6.46
CA ILE A 153 -9.87 16.34 5.18
C ILE A 153 -9.41 17.77 5.43
N GLY A 154 -8.09 17.97 5.38
CA GLY A 154 -7.43 19.25 5.61
C GLY A 154 -7.05 19.98 4.33
N GLY A 155 -7.15 19.34 3.17
CA GLY A 155 -6.82 19.95 1.89
C GLY A 155 -7.32 19.16 0.69
N VAL A 156 -7.32 19.80 -0.48
CA VAL A 156 -7.75 19.22 -1.76
C VAL A 156 -6.63 19.36 -2.79
N LEU A 157 -6.45 18.32 -3.61
CA LEU A 157 -5.62 18.36 -4.81
C LEU A 157 -6.47 17.94 -6.01
N PHE A 158 -6.50 18.76 -7.06
CA PHE A 158 -7.22 18.42 -8.28
C PHE A 158 -6.32 17.67 -9.26
N ASN A 159 -6.75 16.48 -9.67
CA ASN A 159 -6.07 15.70 -10.71
C ASN A 159 -6.79 15.83 -12.04
N ARG A 160 -6.05 15.90 -13.13
CA ARG A 160 -6.56 16.01 -14.52
C ARG A 160 -7.43 17.25 -14.76
N ILE A 161 -7.15 18.34 -14.06
CA ILE A 161 -7.84 19.62 -14.25
C ILE A 161 -7.15 20.45 -15.34
N SER A 162 -7.94 21.16 -16.14
CA SER A 162 -7.38 22.15 -17.06
C SER A 162 -6.81 23.34 -16.30
N PRO A 163 -5.56 23.77 -16.58
CA PRO A 163 -4.98 24.97 -15.96
C PRO A 163 -5.85 26.23 -16.14
N MET A 164 -6.60 26.30 -17.25
CA MET A 164 -7.47 27.45 -17.57
C MET A 164 -8.58 27.67 -16.53
N ILE A 165 -9.13 26.59 -15.95
CA ILE A 165 -10.23 26.68 -14.98
C ILE A 165 -9.77 26.52 -13.55
N TYR A 166 -8.54 26.03 -13.32
CA TYR A 166 -8.03 25.72 -11.99
C TYR A 166 -8.14 26.90 -11.01
N GLY A 167 -7.66 28.07 -11.40
CA GLY A 167 -7.68 29.24 -10.51
C GLY A 167 -9.09 29.62 -10.01
N ARG A 168 -10.10 29.50 -10.91
CA ARG A 168 -11.51 29.79 -10.56
C ARG A 168 -12.09 28.73 -9.62
N ILE A 169 -11.79 27.45 -9.87
CA ILE A 169 -12.26 26.34 -9.02
C ILE A 169 -11.57 26.39 -7.64
N LYS A 170 -10.26 26.69 -7.62
CA LYS A 170 -9.52 26.89 -6.36
C LYS A 170 -10.17 27.98 -5.51
N ALA A 171 -10.34 29.18 -6.06
CA ALA A 171 -10.95 30.29 -5.33
C ALA A 171 -12.35 29.93 -4.80
N LEU A 172 -13.19 29.32 -5.63
CA LEU A 172 -14.54 28.91 -5.24
C LEU A 172 -14.53 27.89 -4.09
N VAL A 173 -13.66 26.89 -4.14
CA VAL A 173 -13.56 25.86 -3.09
C VAL A 173 -13.03 26.47 -1.78
N GLU A 174 -11.99 27.31 -1.85
CA GLU A 174 -11.41 27.95 -0.67
C GLU A 174 -12.39 28.96 -0.03
N GLU A 175 -13.11 29.75 -0.83
CA GLU A 175 -14.06 30.74 -0.33
C GLU A 175 -15.35 30.13 0.22
N GLN A 176 -15.92 29.12 -0.47
CA GLN A 176 -17.22 28.56 -0.09
C GLN A 176 -17.13 27.38 0.88
N LEU A 177 -16.05 26.59 0.83
CA LEU A 177 -15.91 25.38 1.64
C LEU A 177 -14.86 25.50 2.74
N HIS A 178 -14.11 26.60 2.78
CA HIS A 178 -13.08 26.89 3.79
C HIS A 178 -12.03 25.78 3.93
N VAL A 179 -11.75 25.06 2.82
CA VAL A 179 -10.71 24.03 2.75
C VAL A 179 -9.64 24.46 1.74
N PRO A 180 -8.35 24.44 2.12
CA PRO A 180 -7.26 24.84 1.23
C PRO A 180 -7.11 23.88 0.04
N VAL A 181 -6.83 24.44 -1.13
CA VAL A 181 -6.44 23.68 -2.33
C VAL A 181 -4.93 23.73 -2.46
N ILE A 182 -4.28 22.59 -2.18
CA ILE A 182 -2.80 22.49 -2.16
C ILE A 182 -2.18 22.52 -3.56
N GLY A 183 -2.98 22.32 -4.61
CA GLY A 183 -2.47 22.33 -5.97
C GLY A 183 -3.28 21.50 -6.94
N TYR A 184 -2.67 21.26 -8.10
CA TYR A 184 -3.29 20.45 -9.14
C TYR A 184 -2.25 19.70 -9.98
N VAL A 185 -2.69 18.66 -10.67
CA VAL A 185 -1.96 18.00 -11.74
C VAL A 185 -2.83 18.06 -13.00
N PRO A 186 -2.32 18.57 -14.13
CA PRO A 186 -3.05 18.57 -15.39
C PRO A 186 -3.16 17.16 -15.99
N GLU A 187 -3.92 17.00 -17.06
CA GLU A 187 -3.89 15.75 -17.83
C GLU A 187 -2.52 15.60 -18.52
N LEU A 188 -1.76 14.58 -18.14
CA LEU A 188 -0.41 14.33 -18.63
C LEU A 188 -0.41 13.14 -19.59
N GLY A 189 -0.25 13.40 -20.89
CA GLY A 189 -0.30 12.38 -21.93
C GLY A 189 0.83 11.33 -21.85
N PHE A 190 1.91 11.62 -21.12
CA PHE A 190 3.02 10.69 -20.94
C PHE A 190 2.81 9.72 -19.76
N LEU A 191 1.88 10.00 -18.84
CA LEU A 191 1.51 9.09 -17.75
C LEU A 191 0.55 8.03 -18.30
N GLN A 192 1.10 6.97 -18.86
CA GLN A 192 0.33 5.84 -19.37
C GLN A 192 0.52 4.62 -18.48
N VAL A 193 -0.04 4.66 -17.29
CA VAL A 193 -0.10 3.48 -16.44
C VAL A 193 -1.37 2.72 -16.75
N GLY A 194 -1.21 1.58 -17.41
CA GLY A 194 -2.31 0.67 -17.72
C GLY A 194 -2.95 0.14 -16.45
N SER A 195 -4.27 0.00 -16.44
CA SER A 195 -4.95 -0.75 -15.39
C SER A 195 -5.25 -2.16 -15.90
N ARG A 196 -4.93 -3.19 -15.11
CA ARG A 196 -5.38 -4.57 -15.31
C ARG A 196 -6.65 -4.84 -14.51
N HIS A 197 -7.24 -6.01 -14.74
CA HIS A 197 -8.43 -6.44 -13.98
C HIS A 197 -8.18 -6.52 -12.47
N LEU A 198 -6.94 -6.64 -12.03
CA LEU A 198 -6.49 -6.76 -10.63
C LEU A 198 -5.72 -5.54 -10.10
N GLY A 199 -5.87 -4.37 -10.70
CA GLY A 199 -5.15 -3.17 -10.29
C GLY A 199 -4.27 -2.59 -11.38
N LEU A 200 -3.13 -1.98 -11.01
CA LEU A 200 -2.16 -1.46 -11.96
C LEU A 200 -1.31 -2.59 -12.56
N VAL A 201 -0.71 -2.33 -13.71
CA VAL A 201 0.38 -3.13 -14.27
C VAL A 201 1.56 -3.07 -13.30
N LEU A 202 2.35 -4.16 -13.17
CA LEU A 202 3.53 -4.14 -12.30
C LEU A 202 4.50 -3.04 -12.76
N PRO A 203 5.19 -2.38 -11.81
CA PRO A 203 6.13 -1.30 -12.15
C PRO A 203 7.21 -1.72 -13.16
N ASP A 204 7.70 -2.96 -13.07
CA ASP A 204 8.73 -3.52 -13.99
C ASP A 204 8.22 -3.71 -15.41
N GLU A 205 6.90 -3.73 -15.62
CA GLU A 205 6.27 -3.84 -16.94
C GLU A 205 6.04 -2.48 -17.62
N ILE A 206 6.42 -1.37 -16.95
CA ILE A 206 6.20 -0.01 -17.46
C ILE A 206 7.53 0.57 -17.92
N ASP A 207 7.68 0.69 -19.23
CA ASP A 207 8.86 1.30 -19.83
C ASP A 207 9.04 2.75 -19.36
N GLY A 208 10.26 3.08 -18.92
CA GLY A 208 10.60 4.45 -18.51
C GLY A 208 9.83 4.98 -17.29
N LEU A 209 9.29 4.11 -16.41
CA LEU A 209 8.53 4.53 -15.24
C LEU A 209 9.26 5.56 -14.39
N LYS A 210 10.56 5.36 -14.13
CA LYS A 210 11.36 6.31 -13.33
C LYS A 210 11.39 7.69 -13.98
N GLU A 211 11.59 7.76 -15.30
CA GLU A 211 11.57 9.01 -16.05
C GLU A 211 10.18 9.67 -16.03
N GLN A 212 9.11 8.88 -16.18
CA GLN A 212 7.74 9.38 -16.07
C GLN A 212 7.50 10.01 -14.69
N MET A 213 8.01 9.39 -13.61
CA MET A 213 7.86 9.91 -12.24
C MET A 213 8.71 11.16 -11.99
N GLU A 214 9.93 11.25 -12.58
CA GLU A 214 10.72 12.48 -12.54
C GLU A 214 9.95 13.65 -13.19
N ARG A 215 9.40 13.44 -14.39
CA ARG A 215 8.59 14.44 -15.12
C ARG A 215 7.31 14.81 -14.36
N LEU A 216 6.67 13.85 -13.67
CA LEU A 216 5.52 14.13 -12.83
C LEU A 216 5.92 15.01 -11.63
N ALA A 217 7.03 14.70 -10.98
CA ALA A 217 7.56 15.51 -9.89
C ALA A 217 7.92 16.93 -10.35
N ASP A 218 8.52 17.10 -11.55
CA ASP A 218 8.79 18.41 -12.16
C ASP A 218 7.50 19.22 -12.39
N CYS A 219 6.45 18.55 -12.86
CA CYS A 219 5.13 19.17 -13.00
C CYS A 219 4.58 19.61 -11.63
N MET A 220 4.62 18.72 -10.64
CA MET A 220 4.09 18.99 -9.30
C MET A 220 4.90 20.08 -8.56
N GLU A 221 6.20 20.22 -8.82
CA GLU A 221 7.03 21.28 -8.26
C GLU A 221 6.51 22.69 -8.62
N ASN A 222 5.86 22.83 -9.78
CA ASN A 222 5.28 24.08 -10.25
C ASN A 222 3.78 24.23 -9.95
N THR A 223 3.11 23.16 -9.54
CA THR A 223 1.65 23.15 -9.43
C THR A 223 1.13 22.74 -8.05
N VAL A 224 2.01 22.29 -7.14
CA VAL A 224 1.68 21.90 -5.77
C VAL A 224 2.39 22.85 -4.79
N ASP A 225 1.62 23.42 -3.88
CA ASP A 225 2.10 24.34 -2.85
C ASP A 225 2.47 23.53 -1.59
N LEU A 226 3.78 23.30 -1.39
CA LEU A 226 4.29 22.57 -0.22
C LEU A 226 4.16 23.34 1.09
N ASP A 227 4.08 24.68 1.06
CA ASP A 227 3.86 25.47 2.28
C ASP A 227 2.43 25.29 2.79
N VAL A 228 1.46 25.25 1.87
CA VAL A 228 0.06 24.92 2.20
C VAL A 228 -0.05 23.47 2.69
N LEU A 229 0.67 22.52 2.07
CA LEU A 229 0.73 21.14 2.56
C LEU A 229 1.29 21.07 3.99
N ALA A 230 2.40 21.77 4.26
CA ALA A 230 3.01 21.83 5.59
C ALA A 230 2.05 22.44 6.63
N MET A 231 1.31 23.47 6.25
CA MET A 231 0.29 24.10 7.11
C MET A 231 -0.81 23.09 7.47
N VAL A 232 -1.36 22.37 6.48
CA VAL A 232 -2.37 21.33 6.69
C VAL A 232 -1.85 20.26 7.65
N CYS A 233 -0.61 19.81 7.46
CA CYS A 233 -0.01 18.77 8.29
C CYS A 233 0.33 19.23 9.71
N SER A 234 0.52 20.53 9.95
CA SER A 234 0.81 21.08 11.28
C SER A 234 -0.43 21.35 12.13
N GLY A 235 -1.62 21.21 11.57
CA GLY A 235 -2.89 21.55 12.25
C GLY A 235 -3.06 23.03 12.59
N LYS A 236 -2.21 23.91 12.00
CA LYS A 236 -2.34 25.35 12.19
C LYS A 236 -3.41 25.89 11.26
N GLU A 237 -4.56 26.28 11.81
CA GLU A 237 -5.53 27.08 11.07
C GLU A 237 -4.86 28.37 10.58
N LYS A 238 -5.19 28.80 9.36
CA LYS A 238 -4.94 30.19 8.96
C LYS A 238 -5.66 31.07 9.98
N MET A 239 -4.94 31.72 10.88
CA MET A 239 -5.51 32.79 11.69
C MET A 239 -6.08 33.84 10.73
N GLY A 240 -7.40 33.75 10.53
CA GLY A 240 -8.14 34.78 9.83
C GLY A 240 -7.90 36.09 10.56
N GLN A 241 -7.43 37.09 9.82
CA GLN A 241 -7.51 38.47 10.27
C GLN A 241 -8.99 38.81 10.45
N SER A 242 -9.54 38.54 11.63
CA SER A 242 -10.81 39.13 12.08
C SER A 242 -10.50 40.51 12.65
N GLY A 243 -10.45 41.50 11.77
CA GLY A 243 -10.57 42.90 12.15
C GLY A 243 -11.99 43.16 12.61
N SER A 244 -12.23 43.09 13.91
CA SER A 244 -13.43 43.63 14.52
C SER A 244 -13.23 45.13 14.72
N GLY A 245 -13.99 45.94 13.98
CA GLY A 245 -14.10 47.35 14.19
C GLY A 245 -15.40 47.86 13.55
N MET A 246 -16.45 47.90 14.30
CA MET A 246 -17.72 48.59 13.96
C MET A 246 -17.75 50.01 14.52
N PRO A 247 -18.69 50.90 14.13
CA PRO A 247 -18.45 52.04 13.28
C PRO A 247 -18.69 53.37 14.03
N GLY A 248 -17.98 54.42 13.61
CA GLY A 248 -18.21 55.80 14.06
C GLY A 248 -18.49 56.73 12.88
N HIS A 249 -19.55 57.46 13.02
CA HIS A 249 -20.20 58.38 12.10
C HIS A 249 -19.40 59.66 11.72
N ARG A 250 -19.70 60.16 10.48
CA ARG A 250 -19.71 61.57 9.99
C ARG A 250 -18.37 62.27 9.68
N THR A 251 -18.14 62.81 8.53
CA THR A 251 -18.66 63.96 7.79
C THR A 251 -17.75 64.21 6.55
N GLN A 252 -18.39 64.60 5.44
CA GLN A 252 -17.76 65.21 4.24
C GLN A 252 -17.56 66.71 4.45
N PRO A 253 -17.02 67.51 3.51
CA PRO A 253 -16.23 67.29 2.28
C PRO A 253 -15.02 68.29 2.14
N GLY A 254 -14.19 68.13 1.08
CA GLY A 254 -13.21 69.13 0.70
C GLY A 254 -12.39 68.73 -0.55
N GLN A 255 -12.53 69.56 -1.55
CA GLN A 255 -12.07 69.48 -2.94
C GLN A 255 -10.53 69.51 -3.19
N ALA A 256 -10.19 68.90 -4.33
CA ALA A 256 -9.21 69.30 -5.35
C ALA A 256 -7.71 69.43 -4.99
N ASP A 257 -6.81 68.80 -5.66
CA ASP A 257 -6.18 69.35 -6.85
C ASP A 257 -5.22 68.39 -7.57
N SER A 258 -5.03 68.66 -8.84
CA SER A 258 -4.33 68.03 -9.90
C SER A 258 -2.79 67.93 -9.73
N GLY A 259 -2.20 66.89 -10.35
CA GLY A 259 -0.74 66.83 -10.55
C GLY A 259 -0.27 65.56 -11.29
N MET A 260 -0.24 65.65 -12.62
CA MET A 260 0.51 64.71 -13.47
C MET A 260 2.00 64.73 -13.17
N THR A 261 2.66 63.58 -13.21
CA THR A 261 3.91 63.37 -13.99
C THR A 261 4.32 61.88 -14.01
N HIS A 262 4.70 61.42 -15.20
CA HIS A 262 5.30 60.12 -15.57
C HIS A 262 6.83 60.10 -15.29
N PRO A 263 7.56 59.03 -15.68
CA PRO A 263 7.78 57.72 -15.04
C PRO A 263 9.27 57.49 -14.69
N ALA A 264 9.59 56.53 -13.88
CA ALA A 264 10.97 56.02 -13.78
C ALA A 264 10.98 54.48 -13.62
N GLN A 265 11.98 53.89 -14.24
CA GLN A 265 12.23 52.47 -14.47
C GLN A 265 12.81 51.73 -13.24
N PRO A 266 13.09 50.41 -13.35
CA PRO A 266 12.96 49.44 -12.29
C PRO A 266 14.25 49.18 -11.50
N GLY A 267 14.12 48.91 -10.22
CA GLY A 267 15.23 48.56 -9.35
C GLY A 267 14.88 47.40 -8.40
N GLN A 268 15.64 46.37 -8.57
CA GLN A 268 16.00 45.31 -7.61
C GLN A 268 14.92 44.62 -6.76
N LYS A 269 14.80 43.34 -7.06
CA LYS A 269 14.17 42.31 -6.22
C LYS A 269 15.02 42.03 -4.98
N ASP A 270 14.54 42.35 -3.81
CA ASP A 270 15.02 41.74 -2.57
C ASP A 270 14.11 40.56 -2.25
N SER A 271 14.65 39.34 -2.49
CA SER A 271 14.09 38.08 -2.11
C SER A 271 14.46 37.76 -0.66
N CYS A 272 13.53 37.88 0.26
CA CYS A 272 13.63 37.29 1.59
C CYS A 272 12.51 36.27 1.77
N SER A 273 12.73 35.07 1.27
CA SER A 273 12.01 33.89 1.72
C SER A 273 12.88 33.20 2.78
N ALA A 274 12.55 33.40 4.03
CA ALA A 274 13.12 32.62 5.13
C ALA A 274 12.54 31.21 5.12
N HIS A 275 13.19 30.31 4.36
CA HIS A 275 12.98 28.88 4.53
C HIS A 275 13.63 28.45 5.85
N THR A 276 12.82 28.00 6.79
CA THR A 276 13.31 27.30 7.98
C THR A 276 13.72 25.89 7.52
N PRO A 277 15.02 25.54 7.50
CA PRO A 277 15.42 24.19 7.09
C PRO A 277 15.08 23.19 8.21
N MET A 278 14.37 22.13 7.86
CA MET A 278 14.29 20.94 8.71
C MET A 278 15.69 20.33 8.88
N PRO A 279 16.05 19.75 10.04
CA PRO A 279 17.37 19.19 10.28
C PRO A 279 17.66 18.04 9.30
N ARG A 280 18.79 18.12 8.63
CA ARG A 280 19.28 17.07 7.71
C ARG A 280 19.74 15.87 8.53
N CYS A 281 19.08 14.73 8.34
CA CYS A 281 19.56 13.45 8.81
C CYS A 281 20.68 12.92 7.91
N GLY A 282 21.72 12.31 8.51
CA GLY A 282 22.93 11.86 7.80
C GLY A 282 22.66 10.83 6.69
N LYS A 283 23.55 10.85 5.71
CA LYS A 283 23.50 10.05 4.48
C LYS A 283 23.85 8.57 4.73
N ASP A 284 22.95 7.80 5.32
CA ASP A 284 22.95 6.33 5.17
C ASP A 284 21.61 5.91 4.57
N ARG A 285 21.59 5.78 3.23
CA ARG A 285 20.41 5.54 2.40
C ARG A 285 19.91 4.08 2.40
N THR A 286 20.23 3.31 3.40
CA THR A 286 19.81 1.89 3.54
C THR A 286 18.97 1.63 4.78
N THR A 287 18.35 2.64 5.36
CA THR A 287 17.43 2.45 6.48
C THR A 287 16.01 2.22 5.96
N SER A 288 15.59 0.96 5.93
CA SER A 288 14.20 0.58 5.72
C SER A 288 13.30 1.24 6.80
N VAL A 289 12.12 1.66 6.36
CA VAL A 289 11.10 2.38 7.16
C VAL A 289 10.61 1.59 8.39
N THR A 290 11.02 0.34 8.53
CA THR A 290 10.53 -0.60 9.55
C THR A 290 11.62 -1.24 10.43
N HIS A 291 12.80 -0.65 10.59
CA HIS A 291 13.70 -1.12 11.62
C HIS A 291 13.21 -0.67 13.01
N ILE A 292 12.27 -1.45 13.54
CA ILE A 292 12.10 -1.56 14.99
C ILE A 292 13.44 -2.10 15.51
N CYS A 293 14.21 -1.25 16.19
CA CYS A 293 15.47 -1.62 16.78
C CYS A 293 15.22 -2.43 18.07
N GLU A 294 14.57 -3.60 17.95
CA GLU A 294 14.67 -4.64 18.94
C GLU A 294 15.94 -5.42 18.67
N LYS A 295 16.68 -5.77 19.74
CA LYS A 295 17.89 -6.57 19.69
C LYS A 295 17.67 -7.75 18.74
N ARG A 296 18.43 -7.81 17.64
CA ARG A 296 18.45 -8.94 16.72
C ARG A 296 18.65 -10.20 17.57
N THR A 297 17.64 -11.03 17.63
CA THR A 297 17.78 -12.39 18.14
C THR A 297 18.81 -13.11 17.28
N ASP A 298 19.67 -13.93 17.89
CA ASP A 298 20.62 -14.74 17.13
C ASP A 298 19.88 -15.52 16.04
N ARG A 299 20.41 -15.43 14.82
CA ARG A 299 19.81 -16.10 13.65
C ARG A 299 19.79 -17.60 13.89
N LYS A 300 18.61 -18.21 13.85
CA LYS A 300 18.42 -19.61 14.21
C LYS A 300 18.21 -20.54 13.02
N PHE A 301 17.85 -20.00 11.85
CA PHE A 301 17.59 -20.77 10.64
C PHE A 301 17.65 -19.89 9.37
N SER A 302 17.89 -20.54 8.21
CA SER A 302 17.90 -19.88 6.90
C SER A 302 16.59 -20.15 6.17
N LEU A 303 15.90 -19.08 5.75
CA LEU A 303 14.61 -19.15 5.07
C LEU A 303 14.72 -18.64 3.65
N GLY A 304 14.49 -19.52 2.67
CA GLY A 304 14.40 -19.15 1.27
C GLY A 304 13.07 -18.41 0.99
N VAL A 305 13.17 -17.23 0.40
CA VAL A 305 12.02 -16.42 -0.01
C VAL A 305 12.07 -16.25 -1.53
N ALA A 306 11.09 -16.81 -2.23
CA ALA A 306 10.98 -16.66 -3.68
C ALA A 306 10.66 -15.20 -4.03
N LEU A 307 11.52 -14.53 -4.78
CA LEU A 307 11.35 -13.11 -5.12
C LEU A 307 11.79 -12.82 -6.54
N ASP A 308 10.82 -12.62 -7.41
CA ASP A 308 10.96 -12.11 -8.78
C ASP A 308 9.60 -11.59 -9.28
N VAL A 309 9.47 -11.27 -10.57
CA VAL A 309 8.22 -10.73 -11.14
C VAL A 309 7.04 -11.72 -11.10
N ALA A 310 7.30 -13.01 -10.93
CA ALA A 310 6.25 -14.02 -10.75
C ALA A 310 5.80 -14.18 -9.28
N PHE A 311 6.67 -13.78 -8.31
CA PHE A 311 6.47 -13.95 -6.88
C PHE A 311 6.89 -12.69 -6.12
N CYS A 312 6.08 -11.63 -6.14
CA CYS A 312 6.46 -10.33 -5.58
C CYS A 312 5.49 -9.80 -4.51
N PHE A 313 4.44 -10.56 -4.14
CA PHE A 313 3.43 -10.11 -3.19
C PHE A 313 3.74 -10.62 -1.78
N TYR A 314 4.37 -9.77 -0.99
CA TYR A 314 4.71 -10.01 0.40
C TYR A 314 4.29 -8.83 1.27
N TYR A 315 3.71 -9.09 2.43
CA TYR A 315 3.64 -8.09 3.50
C TYR A 315 4.99 -7.98 4.17
N ARG A 316 5.52 -6.78 4.28
CA ARG A 316 6.76 -6.56 5.02
C ARG A 316 6.63 -7.04 6.47
N ASP A 317 5.48 -6.79 7.09
CA ASP A 317 5.18 -7.25 8.46
C ASP A 317 5.29 -8.78 8.64
N ASN A 318 4.97 -9.55 7.60
CA ASN A 318 5.14 -11.01 7.61
C ASN A 318 6.62 -11.40 7.60
N LEU A 319 7.42 -10.75 6.75
CA LEU A 319 8.87 -10.97 6.70
C LEU A 319 9.52 -10.57 8.01
N ASP A 320 9.16 -9.41 8.56
CA ASP A 320 9.63 -8.95 9.87
C ASP A 320 9.24 -9.91 11.00
N ALA A 321 8.03 -10.49 10.96
CA ALA A 321 7.62 -11.50 11.94
C ALA A 321 8.48 -12.76 11.87
N LEU A 322 8.88 -13.19 10.67
CA LEU A 322 9.79 -14.32 10.48
C LEU A 322 11.21 -13.99 10.93
N GLU A 323 11.71 -12.79 10.63
CA GLU A 323 13.02 -12.32 11.12
C GLU A 323 13.06 -12.22 12.65
N ARG A 324 12.00 -11.70 13.28
CA ARG A 324 11.85 -11.71 14.77
C ARG A 324 11.82 -13.12 15.34
N ALA A 325 11.26 -14.08 14.59
CA ALA A 325 11.30 -15.49 15.00
C ALA A 325 12.67 -16.16 14.79
N GLY A 326 13.66 -15.44 14.25
CA GLY A 326 15.04 -15.89 14.08
C GLY A 326 15.42 -16.30 12.66
N ALA A 327 14.61 -15.98 11.66
CA ALA A 327 14.93 -16.25 10.25
C ALA A 327 16.06 -15.35 9.73
N ARG A 328 16.97 -15.94 8.97
CA ARG A 328 17.79 -15.24 7.99
C ARG A 328 17.13 -15.40 6.62
N LEU A 329 16.57 -14.33 6.08
CA LEU A 329 15.95 -14.36 4.76
C LEU A 329 17.02 -14.48 3.66
N VAL A 330 16.82 -15.44 2.78
CA VAL A 330 17.67 -15.69 1.61
C VAL A 330 16.77 -15.63 0.38
N TYR A 331 16.88 -14.54 -0.37
CA TYR A 331 16.05 -14.34 -1.57
C TYR A 331 16.60 -15.14 -2.75
N PHE A 332 15.70 -15.73 -3.54
CA PHE A 332 16.04 -16.45 -4.76
C PHE A 332 14.94 -16.26 -5.81
N SER A 333 15.28 -16.42 -7.08
CA SER A 333 14.35 -16.26 -8.20
C SER A 333 13.98 -17.61 -8.82
N PRO A 334 12.74 -18.08 -8.68
CA PRO A 334 12.26 -19.23 -9.43
C PRO A 334 12.39 -19.12 -10.96
N LEU A 335 12.35 -17.90 -11.51
CA LEU A 335 12.50 -17.65 -12.94
C LEU A 335 13.97 -17.72 -13.42
N HIS A 336 14.93 -17.25 -12.60
CA HIS A 336 16.30 -16.99 -13.08
C HIS A 336 17.35 -17.89 -12.45
N ASP A 337 17.12 -18.41 -11.25
CA ASP A 337 18.05 -19.29 -10.57
C ASP A 337 17.89 -20.74 -11.05
N LYS A 338 18.99 -21.50 -11.06
CA LYS A 338 18.97 -22.89 -11.48
C LYS A 338 18.34 -23.84 -10.46
N LYS A 339 18.47 -23.55 -9.18
CA LYS A 339 17.94 -24.32 -8.05
C LYS A 339 17.73 -23.41 -6.84
N ILE A 340 17.01 -23.88 -5.84
CA ILE A 340 16.96 -23.20 -4.53
C ILE A 340 18.37 -23.09 -3.95
N PRO A 341 18.70 -22.02 -3.20
CA PRO A 341 19.97 -21.90 -2.48
C PRO A 341 20.23 -23.12 -1.57
N ASP A 342 21.51 -23.41 -1.36
CA ASP A 342 21.91 -24.50 -0.47
C ASP A 342 21.68 -24.09 1.02
N ASP A 343 21.64 -25.06 1.91
CA ASP A 343 21.53 -24.88 3.38
C ASP A 343 20.31 -24.06 3.84
N LEU A 344 19.19 -24.20 3.13
CA LEU A 344 17.92 -23.65 3.56
C LEU A 344 17.17 -24.61 4.52
N ASP A 345 16.51 -24.03 5.50
CA ASP A 345 15.73 -24.73 6.52
C ASP A 345 14.22 -24.66 6.27
N GLY A 346 13.79 -23.78 5.36
CA GLY A 346 12.41 -23.62 4.94
C GLY A 346 12.29 -22.76 3.68
N LEU A 347 11.10 -22.75 3.08
CA LEU A 347 10.78 -21.96 1.89
C LEU A 347 9.46 -21.22 2.04
N VAL A 348 9.40 -20.00 1.52
CA VAL A 348 8.17 -19.22 1.35
C VAL A 348 8.04 -18.80 -0.11
N PHE A 349 6.92 -19.15 -0.72
CA PHE A 349 6.48 -18.69 -2.03
C PHE A 349 5.28 -17.77 -1.84
N GLY A 350 5.48 -16.47 -1.99
CA GLY A 350 4.42 -15.47 -1.91
C GLY A 350 3.50 -15.47 -3.12
N GLY A 351 2.57 -14.54 -3.13
CA GLY A 351 1.74 -14.29 -4.29
C GLY A 351 2.48 -13.60 -5.43
N GLY A 352 1.78 -13.44 -6.52
CA GLY A 352 2.28 -12.84 -7.76
C GLY A 352 1.47 -13.32 -8.95
N TYR A 353 2.09 -13.31 -10.13
CA TYR A 353 1.47 -13.69 -11.39
C TYR A 353 2.24 -14.81 -12.11
N PRO A 354 2.39 -16.01 -11.52
CA PRO A 354 3.13 -17.12 -12.16
C PRO A 354 2.48 -17.55 -13.49
N GLU A 355 1.18 -17.33 -13.67
CA GLU A 355 0.48 -17.62 -14.92
C GLU A 355 0.97 -16.79 -16.10
N ASN A 356 1.48 -15.58 -15.87
CA ASN A 356 2.10 -14.75 -16.91
C ASN A 356 3.44 -15.32 -17.37
N HIS A 357 4.11 -16.08 -16.51
CA HIS A 357 5.45 -16.63 -16.68
C HIS A 357 5.47 -18.17 -16.68
N ALA A 358 4.30 -18.81 -16.91
CA ALA A 358 4.15 -20.26 -16.76
C ALA A 358 5.13 -21.05 -17.68
N GLY A 359 5.35 -20.57 -18.91
CA GLY A 359 6.31 -21.19 -19.84
C GLY A 359 7.76 -21.08 -19.36
N GLU A 360 8.17 -19.94 -18.81
CA GLU A 360 9.51 -19.71 -18.27
C GLU A 360 9.75 -20.55 -17.00
N LEU A 361 8.79 -20.58 -16.08
CA LEU A 361 8.83 -21.43 -14.89
C LEU A 361 8.91 -22.91 -15.25
N ALA A 362 8.18 -23.34 -16.28
CA ALA A 362 8.22 -24.71 -16.78
C ALA A 362 9.58 -25.07 -17.41
N ALA A 363 10.25 -24.13 -18.08
CA ALA A 363 11.59 -24.33 -18.63
C ALA A 363 12.64 -24.54 -17.53
N GLY A 364 12.44 -23.97 -16.33
CA GLY A 364 13.31 -24.11 -15.16
C GLY A 364 13.19 -25.48 -14.46
N GLN A 365 13.36 -26.60 -15.17
CA GLN A 365 13.20 -27.95 -14.61
C GLN A 365 14.03 -28.18 -13.36
N SER A 366 15.30 -27.79 -13.36
CA SER A 366 16.21 -27.99 -12.23
C SER A 366 15.74 -27.26 -10.95
N MET A 367 15.17 -26.06 -11.11
CA MET A 367 14.55 -25.33 -10.01
C MET A 367 13.35 -26.09 -9.46
N ARG A 368 12.41 -26.51 -10.32
CA ARG A 368 11.22 -27.27 -9.93
C ARG A 368 11.58 -28.59 -9.22
N ASP A 369 12.54 -29.32 -9.76
CA ASP A 369 13.05 -30.57 -9.17
C ASP A 369 13.68 -30.31 -7.79
N SER A 370 14.40 -29.20 -7.60
CA SER A 370 15.00 -28.84 -6.33
C SER A 370 13.95 -28.51 -5.25
N VAL A 371 12.85 -27.84 -5.63
CA VAL A 371 11.71 -27.56 -4.74
C VAL A 371 10.97 -28.85 -4.38
N ALA A 372 10.68 -29.71 -5.36
CA ALA A 372 10.03 -30.99 -5.12
C ALA A 372 10.88 -31.89 -4.20
N ALA A 373 12.20 -31.94 -4.42
CA ALA A 373 13.12 -32.69 -3.57
C ALA A 373 13.18 -32.13 -2.13
N ALA A 374 13.14 -30.82 -1.94
CA ALA A 374 13.07 -30.18 -0.62
C ALA A 374 11.78 -30.57 0.11
N ALA A 375 10.64 -30.50 -0.54
CA ALA A 375 9.35 -30.93 0.00
C ALA A 375 9.38 -32.44 0.38
N ALA A 376 9.91 -33.30 -0.48
CA ALA A 376 10.03 -34.75 -0.22
C ALA A 376 10.93 -35.07 0.98
N ARG A 377 11.97 -34.26 1.25
CA ARG A 377 12.79 -34.37 2.47
C ARG A 377 12.08 -33.88 3.75
N GLY A 378 10.91 -33.26 3.60
CA GLY A 378 10.12 -32.74 4.71
C GLY A 378 10.47 -31.32 5.11
N MET A 379 11.10 -30.54 4.24
CA MET A 379 11.37 -29.11 4.46
C MET A 379 10.02 -28.37 4.66
N PRO A 380 9.91 -27.48 5.65
CA PRO A 380 8.78 -26.59 5.80
C PRO A 380 8.62 -25.66 4.60
N ILE A 381 7.44 -25.66 4.00
CA ILE A 381 7.12 -24.83 2.83
C ILE A 381 5.77 -24.16 3.04
N LEU A 382 5.73 -22.83 2.84
CA LEU A 382 4.52 -22.04 2.81
C LEU A 382 4.32 -21.45 1.40
N GLY A 383 3.13 -21.67 0.80
CA GLY A 383 2.78 -21.16 -0.53
C GLY A 383 1.46 -20.40 -0.51
N GLU A 384 1.48 -19.14 -0.94
CA GLU A 384 0.31 -18.27 -0.97
C GLU A 384 -0.03 -17.86 -2.41
N CYS A 385 -1.29 -17.98 -2.82
CA CYS A 385 -1.83 -17.54 -4.12
C CYS A 385 -0.97 -18.01 -5.32
N GLY A 386 -0.16 -17.13 -5.92
CA GLY A 386 0.77 -17.50 -6.98
C GLY A 386 1.76 -18.60 -6.57
N GLY A 387 2.28 -18.53 -5.34
CA GLY A 387 3.14 -19.56 -4.77
C GLY A 387 2.44 -20.91 -4.64
N TYR A 388 1.14 -20.92 -4.29
CA TYR A 388 0.34 -22.14 -4.29
C TYR A 388 0.21 -22.73 -5.70
N LEU A 389 -0.08 -21.90 -6.72
CA LEU A 389 -0.17 -22.34 -8.11
C LEU A 389 1.14 -22.97 -8.61
N TYR A 390 2.30 -22.42 -8.23
CA TYR A 390 3.61 -22.97 -8.58
C TYR A 390 3.91 -24.34 -7.91
N LEU A 391 3.35 -24.58 -6.72
CA LEU A 391 3.53 -25.85 -6.01
C LEU A 391 2.62 -26.98 -6.54
N LEU A 392 1.70 -26.71 -7.46
CA LEU A 392 0.84 -27.72 -8.11
C LEU A 392 1.62 -28.56 -9.14
N ASP A 393 0.95 -29.60 -9.70
CA ASP A 393 1.51 -30.39 -10.80
C ASP A 393 1.62 -29.58 -12.10
N THR A 394 0.56 -28.81 -12.41
CA THR A 394 0.48 -28.01 -13.63
C THR A 394 -0.24 -26.68 -13.39
N LEU A 395 0.09 -25.69 -14.22
CA LEU A 395 -0.54 -24.37 -14.25
C LEU A 395 -0.90 -24.00 -15.70
N GLN A 396 -2.13 -23.61 -15.92
CA GLN A 396 -2.54 -23.01 -17.19
C GLN A 396 -2.00 -21.59 -17.29
N GLY A 397 -1.19 -21.32 -18.31
CA GLY A 397 -0.71 -19.98 -18.63
C GLY A 397 -1.79 -19.09 -19.25
N ILE A 398 -1.46 -17.80 -19.42
CA ILE A 398 -2.35 -16.82 -20.07
C ILE A 398 -2.65 -17.17 -21.54
N ASP A 399 -1.82 -17.97 -22.18
CA ASP A 399 -1.98 -18.50 -23.53
C ASP A 399 -2.94 -19.71 -23.61
N GLY A 400 -3.47 -20.13 -22.47
CA GLY A 400 -4.41 -21.26 -22.34
C GLY A 400 -3.76 -22.64 -22.33
N LYS A 401 -2.41 -22.74 -22.42
CA LYS A 401 -1.70 -24.03 -22.36
C LYS A 401 -1.35 -24.41 -20.93
N ASP A 402 -1.30 -25.71 -20.67
CA ASP A 402 -0.86 -26.24 -19.39
C ASP A 402 0.66 -26.44 -19.36
N TYR A 403 1.26 -25.98 -18.28
CA TYR A 403 2.70 -26.00 -18.04
C TYR A 403 3.03 -26.78 -16.78
N PRO A 404 4.07 -27.65 -16.76
CA PRO A 404 4.47 -28.36 -15.56
C PRO A 404 5.03 -27.38 -14.51
N MET A 405 4.63 -27.59 -13.26
CA MET A 405 5.07 -26.83 -12.09
C MET A 405 5.88 -27.73 -11.14
N ALA A 406 6.04 -27.34 -9.87
CA ALA A 406 6.92 -28.05 -8.94
C ALA A 406 6.40 -29.44 -8.50
N GLY A 407 5.12 -29.77 -8.68
CA GLY A 407 4.55 -31.09 -8.38
C GLY A 407 4.59 -31.48 -6.90
N VAL A 408 4.60 -30.51 -6.02
CA VAL A 408 4.60 -30.73 -4.57
C VAL A 408 3.20 -31.11 -4.06
N LEU A 409 2.17 -30.48 -4.60
CA LEU A 409 0.76 -30.76 -4.31
C LEU A 409 0.06 -31.21 -5.60
N PRO A 410 -0.73 -32.29 -5.57
CA PRO A 410 -1.43 -32.74 -6.77
C PRO A 410 -2.48 -31.71 -7.17
N GLY A 411 -2.66 -31.52 -8.49
CA GLY A 411 -3.70 -30.67 -9.03
C GLY A 411 -3.23 -29.78 -10.17
N ARG A 412 -4.22 -29.13 -10.80
CA ARG A 412 -4.03 -28.23 -11.95
C ARG A 412 -4.59 -26.86 -11.59
N GLY A 413 -3.76 -25.83 -11.74
CA GLY A 413 -4.19 -24.44 -11.71
C GLY A 413 -4.74 -24.01 -13.06
N PHE A 414 -5.90 -23.35 -13.10
CA PHE A 414 -6.53 -22.93 -14.35
C PHE A 414 -7.27 -21.61 -14.18
N LYS A 415 -7.50 -20.91 -15.27
CA LYS A 415 -8.27 -19.66 -15.28
C LYS A 415 -9.75 -19.97 -15.09
N GLY A 416 -10.32 -19.52 -13.97
CA GLY A 416 -11.74 -19.70 -13.68
C GLY A 416 -12.65 -18.86 -14.57
N ASP A 417 -13.84 -19.38 -14.93
CA ASP A 417 -14.86 -18.66 -15.71
C ASP A 417 -15.56 -17.54 -14.93
N ARG A 418 -15.42 -17.54 -13.61
CA ARG A 418 -16.04 -16.57 -12.71
C ARG A 418 -14.97 -15.77 -12.00
N LYS A 419 -15.31 -14.52 -11.64
CA LYS A 419 -14.49 -13.76 -10.67
C LYS A 419 -14.25 -14.64 -9.45
N GLY A 420 -12.99 -14.87 -9.13
CA GLY A 420 -12.57 -15.66 -7.99
C GLY A 420 -13.08 -15.09 -6.65
N ARG A 421 -12.44 -15.49 -5.59
CA ARG A 421 -12.77 -15.01 -4.25
C ARG A 421 -11.97 -13.72 -3.98
N PHE A 422 -12.65 -12.68 -3.47
CA PHE A 422 -12.05 -11.37 -3.28
C PHE A 422 -12.31 -10.81 -1.89
N GLY A 423 -11.30 -10.14 -1.33
CA GLY A 423 -11.35 -9.31 -0.13
C GLY A 423 -11.03 -10.07 1.15
N TYR A 424 -11.17 -9.39 2.26
CA TYR A 424 -10.79 -9.86 3.59
C TYR A 424 -11.50 -11.13 4.03
N ILE A 425 -10.76 -11.94 4.80
CA ILE A 425 -11.21 -13.20 5.38
C ILE A 425 -10.54 -13.44 6.74
N THR A 426 -11.22 -14.18 7.59
CA THR A 426 -10.63 -14.84 8.75
C THR A 426 -10.62 -16.34 8.48
N LEU A 427 -9.48 -16.98 8.70
CA LEU A 427 -9.30 -18.41 8.49
C LEU A 427 -9.15 -19.12 9.84
N SER A 428 -9.86 -20.23 10.00
CA SER A 428 -9.74 -21.12 11.18
C SER A 428 -9.20 -22.48 10.77
N ALA A 429 -8.33 -23.05 11.59
CA ALA A 429 -7.81 -24.39 11.38
C ALA A 429 -8.84 -25.46 11.78
N ASP A 430 -9.15 -26.40 10.88
CA ASP A 430 -10.12 -27.49 11.11
C ASP A 430 -9.51 -28.69 11.85
N GLY A 431 -8.22 -28.62 12.20
CA GLY A 431 -7.48 -29.66 12.89
C GLY A 431 -6.05 -29.23 13.20
N ILE A 432 -5.18 -30.18 13.52
CA ILE A 432 -3.76 -29.93 13.69
C ILE A 432 -3.12 -29.76 12.32
N LEU A 433 -2.56 -28.59 12.06
CA LEU A 433 -1.84 -28.25 10.83
C LEU A 433 -0.34 -28.09 11.13
N PRO A 434 0.52 -28.05 10.09
CA PRO A 434 1.96 -27.86 10.31
C PRO A 434 2.31 -26.64 11.18
N TYR A 435 1.58 -25.54 11.01
CA TYR A 435 1.88 -24.24 11.65
C TYR A 435 0.73 -23.69 12.49
N MET A 436 -0.41 -24.37 12.57
CA MET A 436 -1.59 -23.94 13.31
C MET A 436 -2.19 -25.10 14.13
N LEU A 437 -2.74 -24.78 15.28
CA LEU A 437 -3.50 -25.71 16.13
C LEU A 437 -5.01 -25.48 15.94
N PRO A 438 -5.86 -26.45 16.30
CA PRO A 438 -7.31 -26.28 16.32
C PRO A 438 -7.71 -25.05 17.13
N GLY A 439 -8.62 -24.26 16.62
CA GLY A 439 -9.10 -23.03 17.24
C GLY A 439 -8.23 -21.80 17.05
N MET A 440 -7.05 -21.92 16.45
CA MET A 440 -6.29 -20.74 16.02
C MET A 440 -6.97 -20.13 14.81
N GLU A 441 -7.04 -18.80 14.82
CA GLU A 441 -7.53 -18.01 13.70
C GLU A 441 -6.40 -17.12 13.16
N ILE A 442 -6.39 -16.90 11.84
CA ILE A 442 -5.48 -15.97 11.15
C ILE A 442 -6.29 -15.14 10.17
N LYS A 443 -6.02 -13.84 10.14
CA LYS A 443 -6.60 -12.94 9.15
C LYS A 443 -5.83 -13.02 7.84
N GLY A 444 -6.52 -12.75 6.73
CA GLY A 444 -5.93 -12.73 5.41
C GLY A 444 -6.88 -12.09 4.40
N HIS A 445 -6.48 -12.12 3.17
CA HIS A 445 -7.38 -11.77 2.07
C HIS A 445 -7.19 -12.74 0.90
N GLU A 446 -8.18 -12.83 0.02
CA GLU A 446 -8.05 -13.51 -1.27
C GLU A 446 -8.29 -12.52 -2.40
N PHE A 447 -7.49 -12.67 -3.47
CA PHE A 447 -7.61 -11.86 -4.66
C PHE A 447 -7.02 -12.61 -5.86
N HIS A 448 -7.80 -13.49 -6.50
CA HIS A 448 -7.32 -14.33 -7.59
C HIS A 448 -8.40 -14.60 -8.65
N TYR A 449 -7.97 -14.83 -9.89
CA TYR A 449 -8.81 -15.26 -11.01
C TYR A 449 -8.57 -16.71 -11.39
N TRP A 450 -7.40 -17.25 -11.05
CA TRP A 450 -7.12 -18.68 -11.22
C TRP A 450 -7.77 -19.48 -10.10
N ASP A 451 -8.15 -20.70 -10.40
CA ASP A 451 -8.69 -21.68 -9.46
C ASP A 451 -7.87 -22.97 -9.56
N CYS A 452 -8.17 -23.98 -8.76
CA CYS A 452 -7.47 -25.24 -8.74
C CYS A 452 -8.45 -26.40 -8.83
N GLU A 453 -8.14 -27.37 -9.70
CA GLU A 453 -8.81 -28.66 -9.71
C GLU A 453 -8.28 -29.53 -8.57
N CYS A 454 -8.97 -29.48 -7.42
CA CYS A 454 -8.72 -30.32 -6.26
C CYS A 454 -10.02 -30.62 -5.52
N ARG A 455 -10.00 -31.65 -4.68
CA ARG A 455 -11.19 -32.06 -3.92
C ARG A 455 -11.32 -31.21 -2.65
N ASP A 456 -12.55 -30.86 -2.26
CA ASP A 456 -12.81 -30.09 -1.04
C ASP A 456 -12.23 -30.74 0.23
N GLU A 457 -12.20 -32.09 0.28
CA GLU A 457 -11.65 -32.86 1.40
C GLU A 457 -10.13 -32.67 1.61
N GLU A 458 -9.43 -32.16 0.60
CA GLU A 458 -7.99 -31.86 0.70
C GLU A 458 -7.70 -30.54 1.42
N TYR A 459 -8.69 -29.65 1.52
CA TYR A 459 -8.55 -28.40 2.25
C TYR A 459 -8.67 -28.60 3.77
N ARG A 460 -7.88 -27.85 4.53
CA ARG A 460 -7.67 -28.03 5.97
C ARG A 460 -8.07 -26.81 6.80
N MET A 461 -8.52 -25.74 6.16
CA MET A 461 -8.96 -24.54 6.84
C MET A 461 -10.30 -24.08 6.27
N THR A 462 -11.03 -23.34 7.09
CA THR A 462 -12.26 -22.65 6.69
C THR A 462 -12.03 -21.15 6.70
N ALA A 463 -12.16 -20.52 5.53
CA ALA A 463 -12.20 -19.07 5.39
C ALA A 463 -13.61 -18.55 5.61
N ARG A 464 -13.77 -17.43 6.31
CA ARG A 464 -15.04 -16.74 6.58
C ARG A 464 -14.92 -15.26 6.23
N LYS A 465 -15.92 -14.75 5.51
CA LYS A 465 -16.03 -13.30 5.26
C LYS A 465 -16.39 -12.55 6.55
N PRO A 466 -15.82 -11.35 6.78
CA PRO A 466 -16.19 -10.51 7.94
C PRO A 466 -17.63 -10.01 7.88
N ALA A 467 -18.21 -9.91 6.68
CA ALA A 467 -19.61 -9.54 6.47
C ALA A 467 -20.33 -10.58 5.61
N GLY A 468 -21.63 -10.79 5.84
CA GLY A 468 -22.49 -11.64 5.00
C GLY A 468 -22.40 -13.16 5.25
N GLY A 469 -21.62 -13.62 6.25
CA GLY A 469 -21.61 -15.03 6.72
C GLY A 469 -21.09 -16.07 5.71
N ARG A 470 -20.61 -15.65 4.52
CA ARG A 470 -20.09 -16.56 3.49
C ARG A 470 -18.79 -17.21 3.96
N SER A 471 -18.70 -18.54 3.83
CA SER A 471 -17.50 -19.32 4.16
C SER A 471 -17.20 -20.36 3.08
N TRP A 472 -15.94 -20.82 3.03
CA TRP A 472 -15.48 -21.87 2.13
C TRP A 472 -14.23 -22.54 2.68
N ARG A 473 -13.93 -23.71 2.14
CA ARG A 473 -12.72 -24.46 2.46
C ARG A 473 -11.52 -23.88 1.70
N CYS A 474 -10.36 -23.84 2.37
CA CYS A 474 -9.12 -23.33 1.80
C CYS A 474 -7.89 -23.95 2.47
N MET A 475 -6.70 -23.61 2.00
CA MET A 475 -5.39 -24.09 2.44
C MET A 475 -5.26 -25.63 2.48
N ARG A 476 -4.33 -26.14 1.74
CA ARG A 476 -3.98 -27.57 1.66
C ARG A 476 -2.71 -27.84 2.43
N THR A 477 -2.53 -29.08 2.90
CA THR A 477 -1.32 -29.50 3.57
C THR A 477 -0.84 -30.85 3.07
N ARG A 478 0.50 -31.02 2.96
CA ARG A 478 1.15 -32.30 2.70
C ARG A 478 2.46 -32.36 3.47
N GLY A 479 2.52 -33.16 4.53
CA GLY A 479 3.67 -33.13 5.45
C GLY A 479 3.86 -31.74 6.08
N ASN A 480 5.01 -31.14 5.88
CA ASN A 480 5.32 -29.78 6.32
C ASN A 480 5.05 -28.69 5.26
N VAL A 481 4.31 -29.03 4.20
CA VAL A 481 3.86 -28.06 3.20
C VAL A 481 2.47 -27.57 3.57
N MET A 482 2.26 -26.25 3.56
CA MET A 482 0.95 -25.61 3.70
C MET A 482 0.81 -24.56 2.61
N ALA A 483 -0.21 -24.68 1.76
CA ALA A 483 -0.41 -23.75 0.66
C ALA A 483 -1.88 -23.58 0.27
N GLY A 484 -2.23 -22.42 -0.30
CA GLY A 484 -3.57 -22.09 -0.76
C GLY A 484 -3.65 -20.69 -1.36
N PHE A 485 -4.86 -20.30 -1.81
CA PHE A 485 -5.08 -18.96 -2.38
C PHE A 485 -5.03 -17.81 -1.38
N PRO A 486 -5.42 -17.97 -0.10
CA PRO A 486 -5.30 -16.90 0.87
C PRO A 486 -3.89 -16.34 1.00
N HIS A 487 -3.79 -15.02 1.03
CA HIS A 487 -2.63 -14.29 1.52
C HIS A 487 -2.84 -14.06 3.02
N LEU A 488 -1.97 -14.63 3.83
CA LEU A 488 -2.09 -14.62 5.28
C LEU A 488 -1.37 -13.38 5.86
N TYR A 489 -1.93 -12.81 6.91
CA TYR A 489 -1.26 -11.78 7.69
C TYR A 489 -0.78 -12.39 9.01
N TYR A 490 0.50 -12.77 9.08
CA TYR A 490 1.06 -13.57 10.19
C TYR A 490 0.94 -12.90 11.56
N PRO A 491 1.14 -11.57 11.69
CA PRO A 491 0.99 -10.91 13.00
C PRO A 491 -0.42 -11.01 13.59
N SER A 492 -1.47 -11.24 12.78
CA SER A 492 -2.83 -11.41 13.29
C SER A 492 -3.07 -12.74 14.04
N CYS A 493 -2.11 -13.66 13.96
CA CYS A 493 -2.16 -14.97 14.63
C CYS A 493 -0.93 -15.16 15.51
N PRO A 494 -0.96 -14.75 16.78
CA PRO A 494 0.15 -14.93 17.68
C PRO A 494 0.63 -16.39 17.71
N GLY A 495 1.91 -16.60 17.43
CA GLY A 495 2.52 -17.93 17.37
C GLY A 495 2.55 -18.59 15.99
N PHE A 496 1.93 -18.05 14.94
CA PHE A 496 2.03 -18.62 13.59
C PHE A 496 3.49 -18.63 13.09
N ALA A 497 4.13 -17.46 13.05
CA ALA A 497 5.53 -17.32 12.63
C ALA A 497 6.49 -18.15 13.52
N ALA A 498 6.27 -18.18 14.82
CA ALA A 498 7.07 -18.98 15.75
C ALA A 498 6.95 -20.48 15.45
N ARG A 499 5.74 -21.00 15.19
CA ARG A 499 5.53 -22.42 14.84
C ARG A 499 6.16 -22.80 13.52
N PHE A 500 6.11 -21.89 12.53
CA PHE A 500 6.80 -22.09 11.26
C PHE A 500 8.32 -22.13 11.49
N ALA A 501 8.86 -21.19 12.27
CA ALA A 501 10.27 -21.14 12.65
C ALA A 501 10.72 -22.41 13.38
N ASP A 502 9.94 -22.88 14.35
CA ASP A 502 10.25 -24.12 15.10
C ASP A 502 10.39 -25.32 14.13
N ARG A 503 9.52 -25.42 13.13
CA ARG A 503 9.60 -26.49 12.12
C ARG A 503 10.86 -26.36 11.25
N CYS A 504 11.23 -25.13 10.87
CA CYS A 504 12.46 -24.86 10.12
C CYS A 504 13.70 -25.25 10.94
N ILE A 505 13.77 -24.86 12.20
CA ILE A 505 14.87 -25.20 13.11
C ILE A 505 14.99 -26.71 13.29
N VAL A 506 13.87 -27.43 13.47
CA VAL A 506 13.87 -28.89 13.62
C VAL A 506 14.35 -29.54 12.33
N PHE A 507 13.94 -29.05 11.16
CA PHE A 507 14.40 -29.55 9.87
C PHE A 507 15.91 -29.32 9.68
N GLY A 508 16.40 -28.08 9.92
CA GLY A 508 17.82 -27.74 9.79
C GLY A 508 18.72 -28.63 10.65
N ARG A 509 18.36 -28.85 11.93
CA ARG A 509 19.09 -29.76 12.82
C ARG A 509 19.12 -31.19 12.28
N LYS A 510 18.00 -31.68 11.70
CA LYS A 510 17.94 -33.01 11.07
C LYS A 510 18.86 -33.11 9.86
N MET A 511 19.06 -32.03 9.13
CA MET A 511 19.91 -31.97 7.94
C MET A 511 21.40 -31.72 8.28
N GLY A 512 21.71 -31.43 9.55
CA GLY A 512 23.08 -31.11 10.01
C GLY A 512 23.50 -29.67 9.71
N HIS A 513 22.55 -28.78 9.46
CA HIS A 513 22.84 -27.36 9.34
C HIS A 513 23.15 -26.81 10.73
N GLU A 514 24.36 -26.33 10.96
CA GLU A 514 24.74 -25.63 12.17
C GLU A 514 24.05 -24.27 12.20
N SER A 515 23.28 -24.01 13.28
CA SER A 515 22.58 -22.75 13.56
C SER A 515 23.50 -21.74 14.21
#